data_2cb9466c84f29c619c3d5b6b0709a06a
#
_entry.id   2cb9466c84f29c619c3d5b6b0709a06a
#
_cell.length_a   1.000
_cell.length_b   1.000
_cell.length_c   1.000
_cell.angle_alpha   90.00
_cell.angle_beta   90.00
_cell.angle_gamma   90.00
#
_symmetry.space_group_name_H-M   'P 1'
#
loop_
_entity.id
_entity.type
_entity.pdbx_description
1 polymer ?
#
loop_
_entity_poly.entity_id
_entity_poly.type
_entity_poly.pdbx_seq_one_letter_code
_entity_poly.pdbx_strand_id
1 'polypeptide(L)'
;MRILLIHNPKAGDRKHSKKQLMASLTRCGHQAFYQSTKKHGWKKAFKKPVDLVVAAGGDGTVHKTAWQIIETGIPLAIVPLGTANNLARSLGFAGSADEVLQSLHCGNSRPFDVGMARSGSQTEYFLEAAGGGLFADYFPAAKANETKGASPEEELKAHLTLLRELALDYPARQWKMSIDGKDISGRYILWGAMNIRSAGPALHLAPKAKTDDGRLDFVAVREHERKVFVKHVDAHLAGRKEHVPLTPRKFRELKITSPPGATHLDGEPWPSKKNNDELARGRVEITVKRAALMIWQSRQRHSRDEKNDGL
;
A
#
# COMPACT_ATOMS: atom_id res chain seq x y z
N MET A 1 -18.44 -17.70 -10.89
CA MET A 1 -18.62 -16.37 -10.26
C MET A 1 -18.74 -15.30 -11.33
N ARG A 2 -19.48 -14.22 -11.04
CA ARG A 2 -19.50 -12.98 -11.85
C ARG A 2 -18.34 -12.10 -11.34
N ILE A 3 -17.36 -11.85 -12.20
CA ILE A 3 -16.12 -11.14 -11.83
C ILE A 3 -16.03 -9.82 -12.58
N LEU A 4 -15.77 -8.73 -11.85
CA LEU A 4 -15.40 -7.45 -12.43
C LEU A 4 -13.87 -7.33 -12.45
N LEU A 5 -13.28 -7.41 -13.62
CA LEU A 5 -11.84 -7.21 -13.82
C LEU A 5 -11.54 -5.73 -14.09
N ILE A 6 -10.92 -5.07 -13.12
CA ILE A 6 -10.40 -3.71 -13.24
C ILE A 6 -8.93 -3.79 -13.63
N HIS A 7 -8.58 -3.29 -14.82
CA HIS A 7 -7.24 -3.44 -15.37
C HIS A 7 -6.60 -2.08 -15.69
N ASN A 8 -5.33 -1.94 -15.31
CA ASN A 8 -4.47 -0.86 -15.78
C ASN A 8 -3.52 -1.37 -16.88
N PRO A 9 -3.83 -1.15 -18.16
CA PRO A 9 -3.02 -1.69 -19.28
C PRO A 9 -1.63 -1.04 -19.42
N LYS A 10 -1.32 -0.04 -18.57
CA LYS A 10 0.00 0.60 -18.51
C LYS A 10 0.83 0.14 -17.31
N ALA A 11 0.35 -0.81 -16.51
CA ALA A 11 1.09 -1.32 -15.36
C ALA A 11 2.23 -2.25 -15.80
N GLY A 12 3.35 -2.16 -15.07
CA GLY A 12 4.53 -3.00 -15.27
C GLY A 12 5.06 -2.99 -16.71
N ASP A 13 5.50 -4.14 -17.17
CA ASP A 13 6.08 -4.35 -18.50
C ASP A 13 5.06 -4.36 -19.65
N ARG A 14 3.78 -4.11 -19.38
CA ARG A 14 2.66 -4.06 -20.34
C ARG A 14 2.40 -5.36 -21.11
N LYS A 15 2.91 -6.50 -20.65
CA LYS A 15 2.75 -7.81 -21.31
C LYS A 15 1.37 -8.43 -21.14
N HIS A 16 0.56 -7.91 -20.22
CA HIS A 16 -0.75 -8.48 -19.88
C HIS A 16 -1.87 -7.77 -20.64
N SER A 17 -2.30 -8.37 -21.76
CA SER A 17 -3.40 -7.83 -22.57
C SER A 17 -4.78 -8.14 -21.96
N LYS A 18 -5.78 -7.30 -22.28
CA LYS A 18 -7.20 -7.60 -21.97
C LYS A 18 -7.58 -9.01 -22.41
N LYS A 19 -7.16 -9.42 -23.65
CA LYS A 19 -7.52 -10.72 -24.24
C LYS A 19 -7.00 -11.87 -23.38
N GLN A 20 -5.75 -11.82 -22.95
CA GLN A 20 -5.15 -12.85 -22.08
C GLN A 20 -5.84 -12.96 -20.73
N LEU A 21 -6.01 -11.83 -20.01
CA LEU A 21 -6.65 -11.84 -18.68
C LEU A 21 -8.10 -12.33 -18.74
N MET A 22 -8.86 -11.91 -19.76
CA MET A 22 -10.25 -12.37 -19.95
C MET A 22 -10.30 -13.86 -20.33
N ALA A 23 -9.39 -14.34 -21.17
CA ALA A 23 -9.32 -15.74 -21.56
C ALA A 23 -9.04 -16.65 -20.34
N SER A 24 -8.12 -16.22 -19.43
CA SER A 24 -7.84 -16.96 -18.18
C SER A 24 -9.08 -17.08 -17.30
N LEU A 25 -9.82 -15.99 -17.08
CA LEU A 25 -11.06 -16.03 -16.30
C LEU A 25 -12.13 -16.92 -16.93
N THR A 26 -12.30 -16.85 -18.26
CA THR A 26 -13.28 -17.68 -18.99
C THR A 26 -12.91 -19.15 -18.94
N ARG A 27 -11.64 -19.53 -19.09
CA ARG A 27 -11.15 -20.92 -18.95
C ARG A 27 -11.48 -21.51 -17.57
N CYS A 28 -11.48 -20.67 -16.54
CA CYS A 28 -11.84 -21.06 -15.17
C CYS A 28 -13.37 -21.08 -14.93
N GLY A 29 -14.20 -20.94 -15.97
CA GLY A 29 -15.66 -20.96 -15.87
C GLY A 29 -16.27 -19.72 -15.23
N HIS A 30 -15.57 -18.58 -15.22
CA HIS A 30 -16.10 -17.34 -14.65
C HIS A 30 -16.77 -16.47 -15.72
N GLN A 31 -17.87 -15.83 -15.35
CA GLN A 31 -18.46 -14.75 -16.14
C GLN A 31 -17.74 -13.45 -15.81
N ALA A 32 -16.90 -12.95 -16.72
CA ALA A 32 -16.06 -11.80 -16.46
C ALA A 32 -16.51 -10.55 -17.21
N PHE A 33 -16.52 -9.42 -16.50
CA PHE A 33 -16.75 -8.07 -17.04
C PHE A 33 -15.43 -7.29 -16.98
N TYR A 34 -14.97 -6.79 -18.11
CA TYR A 34 -13.73 -6.03 -18.19
C TYR A 34 -13.96 -4.53 -18.10
N GLN A 35 -13.11 -3.86 -17.31
CA GLN A 35 -13.04 -2.40 -17.27
C GLN A 35 -11.60 -1.92 -17.16
N SER A 36 -11.19 -1.04 -18.07
CA SER A 36 -9.90 -0.36 -17.98
C SER A 36 -9.98 0.88 -17.10
N THR A 37 -8.98 1.08 -16.22
CA THR A 37 -8.84 2.30 -15.41
C THR A 37 -8.55 3.56 -16.23
N LYS A 38 -8.14 3.41 -17.49
CA LYS A 38 -7.85 4.53 -18.42
C LYS A 38 -9.10 5.04 -19.14
N LYS A 39 -10.22 4.29 -19.07
CA LYS A 39 -11.47 4.71 -19.70
C LYS A 39 -12.20 5.71 -18.80
N HIS A 40 -12.63 6.84 -19.39
CA HIS A 40 -13.44 7.82 -18.65
C HIS A 40 -14.68 7.16 -18.02
N GLY A 41 -15.01 7.54 -16.79
CA GLY A 41 -16.18 7.00 -16.09
C GLY A 41 -16.05 5.52 -15.68
N TRP A 42 -14.84 4.95 -15.62
CA TRP A 42 -14.57 3.55 -15.28
C TRP A 42 -15.21 3.11 -13.95
N LYS A 43 -15.39 4.03 -13.01
CA LYS A 43 -16.04 3.77 -11.72
C LYS A 43 -17.51 3.34 -11.85
N LYS A 44 -18.19 3.64 -12.98
CA LYS A 44 -19.58 3.18 -13.24
C LYS A 44 -19.70 1.67 -13.31
N ALA A 45 -18.61 0.94 -13.59
CA ALA A 45 -18.60 -0.51 -13.66
C ALA A 45 -18.98 -1.18 -12.32
N PHE A 46 -18.71 -0.53 -11.18
CA PHE A 46 -19.05 -1.04 -9.85
C PHE A 46 -20.55 -1.04 -9.52
N LYS A 47 -21.37 -0.43 -10.37
CA LYS A 47 -22.84 -0.52 -10.26
C LYS A 47 -23.41 -1.89 -10.71
N LYS A 48 -22.59 -2.71 -11.39
CA LYS A 48 -22.99 -4.06 -11.79
C LYS A 48 -22.94 -5.00 -10.60
N PRO A 49 -23.93 -5.89 -10.46
CA PRO A 49 -23.90 -6.93 -9.43
C PRO A 49 -22.82 -7.96 -9.78
N VAL A 50 -21.80 -8.06 -8.93
CA VAL A 50 -20.68 -8.99 -9.09
C VAL A 50 -20.36 -9.68 -7.77
N ASP A 51 -19.80 -10.87 -7.85
CA ASP A 51 -19.46 -11.69 -6.71
C ASP A 51 -18.01 -11.44 -6.24
N LEU A 52 -17.18 -10.92 -7.14
CA LEU A 52 -15.75 -10.65 -6.91
C LEU A 52 -15.27 -9.51 -7.79
N VAL A 53 -14.43 -8.63 -7.24
CA VAL A 53 -13.66 -7.65 -8.01
C VAL A 53 -12.20 -8.10 -8.08
N VAL A 54 -11.61 -8.07 -9.26
CA VAL A 54 -10.19 -8.36 -9.49
C VAL A 54 -9.50 -7.08 -9.94
N ALA A 55 -8.51 -6.62 -9.17
CA ALA A 55 -7.65 -5.49 -9.54
C ALA A 55 -6.36 -5.99 -10.19
N ALA A 56 -6.22 -5.79 -11.50
CA ALA A 56 -5.02 -6.12 -12.27
C ALA A 56 -4.19 -4.85 -12.54
N GLY A 57 -3.11 -4.68 -11.79
CA GLY A 57 -2.26 -3.48 -11.85
C GLY A 57 -1.28 -3.41 -10.68
N GLY A 58 -0.61 -2.27 -10.51
CA GLY A 58 0.19 -1.96 -9.34
C GLY A 58 -0.65 -1.40 -8.19
N ASP A 59 0.01 -1.03 -7.07
CA ASP A 59 -0.62 -0.59 -5.82
C ASP A 59 -1.64 0.53 -6.04
N GLY A 60 -1.34 1.56 -6.82
CA GLY A 60 -2.30 2.63 -7.14
C GLY A 60 -3.56 2.17 -7.89
N THR A 61 -3.53 1.05 -8.63
CA THR A 61 -4.72 0.45 -9.25
C THR A 61 -5.55 -0.27 -8.19
N VAL A 62 -4.87 -1.00 -7.31
CA VAL A 62 -5.49 -1.72 -6.19
C VAL A 62 -6.20 -0.73 -5.27
N HIS A 63 -5.54 0.36 -4.85
CA HIS A 63 -6.12 1.40 -3.99
C HIS A 63 -7.39 1.99 -4.61
N LYS A 64 -7.30 2.46 -5.86
CA LYS A 64 -8.45 3.06 -6.57
C LYS A 64 -9.63 2.10 -6.72
N THR A 65 -9.33 0.80 -6.86
CA THR A 65 -10.35 -0.26 -6.97
C THR A 65 -10.98 -0.54 -5.60
N ALA A 66 -10.17 -0.73 -4.57
CA ALA A 66 -10.63 -0.99 -3.21
C ALA A 66 -11.55 0.12 -2.69
N TRP A 67 -11.23 1.38 -2.95
CA TRP A 67 -12.04 2.53 -2.53
C TRP A 67 -13.47 2.54 -3.12
N GLN A 68 -13.72 1.78 -4.20
CA GLN A 68 -15.07 1.66 -4.75
C GLN A 68 -15.91 0.58 -4.04
N ILE A 69 -15.27 -0.29 -3.26
CA ILE A 69 -15.91 -1.46 -2.64
C ILE A 69 -15.70 -1.55 -1.12
N ILE A 70 -15.02 -0.57 -0.50
CA ILE A 70 -14.99 -0.45 0.97
C ILE A 70 -16.42 -0.47 1.50
N GLU A 71 -16.68 -1.27 2.53
CA GLU A 71 -17.97 -1.44 3.20
C GLU A 71 -19.09 -2.05 2.34
N THR A 72 -18.81 -2.51 1.12
CA THR A 72 -19.83 -3.19 0.29
C THR A 72 -19.94 -4.69 0.54
N GLY A 73 -18.96 -5.28 1.22
CA GLY A 73 -18.84 -6.73 1.39
C GLY A 73 -18.36 -7.48 0.14
N ILE A 74 -18.22 -6.82 -1.01
CA ILE A 74 -17.71 -7.44 -2.23
C ILE A 74 -16.21 -7.67 -2.06
N PRO A 75 -15.71 -8.92 -2.20
CA PRO A 75 -14.29 -9.20 -2.03
C PRO A 75 -13.43 -8.70 -3.19
N LEU A 76 -12.17 -8.38 -2.86
CA LEU A 76 -11.13 -7.95 -3.78
C LEU A 76 -10.07 -9.04 -3.93
N ALA A 77 -9.74 -9.43 -5.15
CA ALA A 77 -8.52 -10.17 -5.48
C ALA A 77 -7.55 -9.26 -6.22
N ILE A 78 -6.24 -9.54 -6.11
CA ILE A 78 -5.20 -8.72 -6.69
C ILE A 78 -4.37 -9.54 -7.67
N VAL A 79 -4.24 -9.05 -8.91
CA VAL A 79 -3.27 -9.53 -9.89
C VAL A 79 -2.13 -8.49 -9.92
N PRO A 80 -0.96 -8.81 -9.34
CA PRO A 80 0.13 -7.85 -9.17
C PRO A 80 0.87 -7.62 -10.48
N LEU A 81 0.66 -6.48 -11.11
CA LEU A 81 1.30 -6.11 -12.38
C LEU A 81 2.22 -4.87 -12.25
N GLY A 82 2.40 -4.35 -11.05
CA GLY A 82 3.26 -3.18 -10.77
C GLY A 82 4.66 -3.56 -10.34
N THR A 83 5.46 -2.57 -9.96
CA THR A 83 6.85 -2.71 -9.52
C THR A 83 6.96 -3.14 -8.06
N ALA A 84 6.42 -2.38 -7.12
CA ALA A 84 6.50 -2.69 -5.69
C ALA A 84 5.50 -3.77 -5.27
N ASN A 85 4.22 -3.63 -5.67
CA ASN A 85 3.13 -4.52 -5.31
C ASN A 85 3.09 -4.84 -3.81
N ASN A 86 3.25 -3.82 -2.96
CA ASN A 86 3.37 -3.95 -1.52
C ASN A 86 2.17 -4.66 -0.90
N LEU A 87 0.95 -4.24 -1.30
CA LEU A 87 -0.28 -4.83 -0.78
C LEU A 87 -0.40 -6.29 -1.21
N ALA A 88 -0.16 -6.59 -2.50
CA ALA A 88 -0.23 -7.95 -3.02
C ALA A 88 0.75 -8.89 -2.31
N ARG A 89 2.00 -8.47 -2.14
CA ARG A 89 3.04 -9.25 -1.44
C ARG A 89 2.67 -9.47 0.04
N SER A 90 2.20 -8.43 0.72
CA SER A 90 1.80 -8.52 2.14
C SER A 90 0.61 -9.47 2.35
N LEU A 91 -0.24 -9.64 1.34
CA LEU A 91 -1.39 -10.53 1.35
C LEU A 91 -1.11 -11.91 0.71
N GLY A 92 0.13 -12.19 0.31
CA GLY A 92 0.51 -13.48 -0.27
C GLY A 92 0.06 -13.69 -1.72
N PHE A 93 -0.36 -12.65 -2.45
CA PHE A 93 -0.57 -12.73 -3.88
C PHE A 93 0.77 -12.76 -4.60
N ALA A 94 1.18 -13.92 -5.07
CA ALA A 94 2.43 -14.10 -5.81
C ALA A 94 2.21 -15.00 -7.03
N GLY A 95 3.15 -14.98 -7.98
CA GLY A 95 3.09 -15.74 -9.22
C GLY A 95 2.65 -14.90 -10.42
N SER A 96 2.53 -15.55 -11.55
CA SER A 96 2.05 -14.93 -12.78
C SER A 96 0.57 -14.53 -12.70
N ALA A 97 0.16 -13.61 -13.56
CA ALA A 97 -1.25 -13.21 -13.65
C ALA A 97 -2.19 -14.41 -13.90
N ASP A 98 -1.75 -15.36 -14.72
CA ASP A 98 -2.53 -16.56 -15.06
C ASP A 98 -2.70 -17.47 -13.84
N GLU A 99 -1.63 -17.73 -13.09
CA GLU A 99 -1.68 -18.51 -11.85
C GLU A 99 -2.61 -17.89 -10.79
N VAL A 100 -2.54 -16.58 -10.60
CA VAL A 100 -3.43 -15.88 -9.68
C VAL A 100 -4.88 -16.01 -10.12
N LEU A 101 -5.19 -15.78 -11.41
CA LEU A 101 -6.55 -15.89 -11.93
C LEU A 101 -7.08 -17.32 -11.87
N GLN A 102 -6.26 -18.33 -12.14
CA GLN A 102 -6.62 -19.72 -11.99
C GLN A 102 -6.92 -20.12 -10.54
N SER A 103 -6.21 -19.53 -9.58
CA SER A 103 -6.40 -19.84 -8.16
C SER A 103 -7.70 -19.28 -7.56
N LEU A 104 -8.42 -18.42 -8.27
CA LEU A 104 -9.65 -17.77 -7.74
C LEU A 104 -10.78 -18.77 -7.44
N HIS A 105 -10.84 -19.92 -8.13
CA HIS A 105 -11.88 -20.92 -7.90
C HIS A 105 -11.77 -21.61 -6.53
N CYS A 106 -10.57 -21.65 -5.92
CA CYS A 106 -10.29 -22.27 -4.62
C CYS A 106 -10.14 -21.25 -3.49
N GLY A 107 -10.54 -20.01 -3.69
CA GLY A 107 -10.37 -18.94 -2.71
C GLY A 107 -11.50 -18.85 -1.68
N ASN A 108 -11.22 -18.10 -0.63
CA ASN A 108 -12.21 -17.66 0.35
C ASN A 108 -11.98 -16.17 0.68
N SER A 109 -13.06 -15.55 1.15
CA SER A 109 -13.04 -14.16 1.59
C SER A 109 -12.53 -14.05 3.02
N ARG A 110 -11.62 -13.09 3.28
CA ARG A 110 -11.11 -12.75 4.61
C ARG A 110 -11.28 -11.27 4.89
N PRO A 111 -11.59 -10.89 6.14
CA PRO A 111 -11.66 -9.48 6.51
C PRO A 111 -10.30 -8.81 6.39
N PHE A 112 -10.33 -7.54 6.02
CA PHE A 112 -9.18 -6.67 5.93
C PHE A 112 -9.53 -5.32 6.56
N ASP A 113 -8.73 -4.92 7.53
CA ASP A 113 -8.85 -3.65 8.20
C ASP A 113 -8.32 -2.54 7.30
N VAL A 114 -8.94 -1.37 7.34
CA VAL A 114 -8.57 -0.23 6.52
C VAL A 114 -8.17 0.93 7.44
N GLY A 115 -7.01 1.51 7.19
CA GLY A 115 -6.62 2.73 7.90
C GLY A 115 -7.50 3.90 7.50
N MET A 116 -7.79 4.78 8.44
CA MET A 116 -8.60 5.99 8.24
C MET A 116 -7.87 7.20 8.79
N ALA A 117 -7.70 8.23 7.98
CA ALA A 117 -7.11 9.50 8.35
C ALA A 117 -8.16 10.61 8.30
N ARG A 118 -8.20 11.46 9.34
CA ARG A 118 -9.08 12.63 9.44
C ARG A 118 -8.28 13.89 9.72
N SER A 119 -8.61 14.97 9.01
CA SER A 119 -8.12 16.33 9.27
C SER A 119 -9.22 17.34 8.95
N GLY A 120 -9.69 18.05 9.97
CA GLY A 120 -10.87 18.89 9.85
C GLY A 120 -12.10 18.09 9.38
N SER A 121 -12.72 18.52 8.29
CA SER A 121 -13.86 17.83 7.66
C SER A 121 -13.46 16.72 6.68
N GLN A 122 -12.18 16.58 6.35
CA GLN A 122 -11.71 15.57 5.42
C GLN A 122 -11.49 14.25 6.14
N THR A 123 -12.02 13.17 5.57
CA THR A 123 -11.77 11.78 6.00
C THR A 123 -11.45 10.97 4.76
N GLU A 124 -10.32 10.27 4.80
CA GLU A 124 -9.88 9.38 3.73
C GLU A 124 -9.35 8.05 4.28
N TYR A 125 -9.42 7.01 3.46
CA TYR A 125 -8.95 5.67 3.79
C TYR A 125 -7.57 5.43 3.16
N PHE A 126 -6.80 4.52 3.79
CA PHE A 126 -5.57 3.99 3.24
C PHE A 126 -5.46 2.48 3.48
N LEU A 127 -4.79 1.78 2.59
CA LEU A 127 -4.65 0.33 2.64
C LEU A 127 -3.26 -0.11 3.10
N GLU A 128 -2.24 0.67 2.77
CA GLU A 128 -0.83 0.35 3.08
C GLU A 128 -0.32 1.11 4.29
N ALA A 129 -0.24 2.43 4.16
CA ALA A 129 0.31 3.28 5.20
C ALA A 129 -0.11 4.74 5.07
N ALA A 130 -0.24 5.40 6.22
CA ALA A 130 -0.17 6.85 6.34
C ALA A 130 1.20 7.24 6.92
N GLY A 131 1.77 8.37 6.50
CA GLY A 131 3.07 8.78 7.01
C GLY A 131 3.44 10.23 6.76
N GLY A 132 4.57 10.64 7.29
CA GLY A 132 5.11 11.98 7.12
C GLY A 132 6.63 12.03 7.14
N GLY A 133 7.17 13.18 6.79
CA GLY A 133 8.59 13.38 6.63
C GLY A 133 9.11 12.81 5.31
N LEU A 134 10.24 12.11 5.33
CA LEU A 134 10.95 11.63 4.15
C LEU A 134 10.04 10.97 3.10
N PHE A 135 9.12 10.09 3.50
CA PHE A 135 8.25 9.42 2.54
C PHE A 135 7.27 10.37 1.85
N ALA A 136 6.78 11.39 2.57
CA ALA A 136 5.87 12.36 1.97
C ALA A 136 6.52 13.20 0.85
N ASP A 137 7.82 13.42 0.93
CA ASP A 137 8.60 14.11 -0.11
C ASP A 137 9.17 13.13 -1.15
N TYR A 138 9.48 11.89 -0.75
CA TYR A 138 9.94 10.83 -1.65
C TYR A 138 8.90 10.45 -2.72
N PHE A 139 7.63 10.23 -2.35
CA PHE A 139 6.63 9.75 -3.32
C PHE A 139 6.40 10.70 -4.51
N PRO A 140 6.25 12.02 -4.32
CA PRO A 140 6.18 12.95 -5.44
C PRO A 140 7.46 12.97 -6.29
N ALA A 141 8.64 12.89 -5.64
CA ALA A 141 9.92 12.85 -6.35
C ALA A 141 10.08 11.56 -7.17
N ALA A 142 9.72 10.40 -6.63
CA ALA A 142 9.73 9.12 -7.32
C ALA A 142 8.82 9.14 -8.57
N LYS A 143 7.61 9.68 -8.41
CA LYS A 143 6.64 9.82 -9.52
C LYS A 143 7.14 10.76 -10.63
N ALA A 144 7.89 11.81 -10.28
CA ALA A 144 8.49 12.74 -11.25
C ALA A 144 9.66 12.11 -12.01
N ASN A 145 10.34 11.12 -11.42
CA ASN A 145 11.52 10.44 -11.98
C ASN A 145 11.20 9.07 -12.59
N GLU A 146 9.92 8.74 -12.82
CA GLU A 146 9.54 7.49 -13.51
C GLU A 146 10.21 7.39 -14.89
N THR A 147 11.01 6.33 -15.10
CA THR A 147 11.69 6.06 -16.35
C THR A 147 10.81 5.20 -17.25
N LYS A 148 10.40 5.74 -18.40
CA LYS A 148 9.59 4.99 -19.37
C LYS A 148 10.40 3.84 -19.95
N GLY A 149 9.88 2.62 -19.84
CA GLY A 149 10.47 1.43 -20.47
C GLY A 149 11.45 0.67 -19.60
N ALA A 150 11.73 1.12 -18.37
CA ALA A 150 12.51 0.37 -17.41
C ALA A 150 11.78 -0.92 -16.98
N SER A 151 12.54 -1.97 -16.67
CA SER A 151 12.00 -3.17 -16.04
C SER A 151 11.56 -2.89 -14.60
N PRO A 152 10.69 -3.71 -14.00
CA PRO A 152 10.31 -3.56 -12.59
C PRO A 152 11.51 -3.59 -11.62
N GLU A 153 12.56 -4.32 -11.96
CA GLU A 153 13.78 -4.41 -11.15
C GLU A 153 14.60 -3.11 -11.24
N GLU A 154 14.76 -2.58 -12.45
CA GLU A 154 15.45 -1.28 -12.68
C GLU A 154 14.70 -0.13 -12.01
N GLU A 155 13.37 -0.11 -12.11
CA GLU A 155 12.52 0.87 -11.40
C GLU A 155 12.69 0.77 -9.88
N LEU A 156 12.63 -0.45 -9.33
CA LEU A 156 12.81 -0.66 -7.89
C LEU A 156 14.18 -0.16 -7.42
N LYS A 157 15.24 -0.46 -8.18
CA LYS A 157 16.60 0.00 -7.88
C LYS A 157 16.71 1.53 -7.94
N ALA A 158 16.13 2.16 -8.96
CA ALA A 158 16.08 3.62 -9.08
C ALA A 158 15.34 4.26 -7.89
N HIS A 159 14.21 3.69 -7.49
CA HIS A 159 13.43 4.15 -6.34
C HIS A 159 14.18 4.00 -5.01
N LEU A 160 14.90 2.89 -4.80
CA LEU A 160 15.74 2.70 -3.62
C LEU A 160 16.92 3.68 -3.60
N THR A 161 17.54 3.94 -4.75
CA THR A 161 18.63 4.93 -4.89
C THR A 161 18.13 6.33 -4.53
N LEU A 162 17.02 6.76 -5.10
CA LEU A 162 16.41 8.05 -4.78
C LEU A 162 16.08 8.18 -3.29
N LEU A 163 15.48 7.15 -2.70
CA LEU A 163 15.15 7.15 -1.27
C LEU A 163 16.40 7.27 -0.41
N ARG A 164 17.48 6.56 -0.77
CA ARG A 164 18.77 6.63 -0.10
C ARG A 164 19.37 8.04 -0.15
N GLU A 165 19.42 8.63 -1.33
CA GLU A 165 19.93 9.98 -1.54
C GLU A 165 19.17 11.01 -0.70
N LEU A 166 17.85 10.98 -0.73
CA LEU A 166 17.02 11.83 0.09
C LEU A 166 17.26 11.60 1.60
N ALA A 167 17.43 10.36 2.03
CA ALA A 167 17.59 10.02 3.44
C ALA A 167 18.89 10.53 4.06
N LEU A 168 19.96 10.70 3.26
CA LEU A 168 21.28 11.10 3.75
C LEU A 168 21.23 12.44 4.51
N ASP A 169 20.53 13.43 3.97
CA ASP A 169 20.49 14.78 4.50
C ASP A 169 19.07 15.28 4.84
N TYR A 170 18.07 14.38 4.83
CA TYR A 170 16.70 14.77 5.11
C TYR A 170 16.58 15.46 6.47
N PRO A 171 16.01 16.68 6.57
CA PRO A 171 15.92 17.39 7.84
C PRO A 171 14.96 16.70 8.81
N ALA A 172 15.44 16.39 10.02
CA ALA A 172 14.56 15.93 11.07
C ALA A 172 13.66 17.08 11.54
N ARG A 173 12.36 16.84 11.61
CA ARG A 173 11.34 17.81 12.04
C ARG A 173 10.76 17.41 13.39
N GLN A 174 10.41 18.41 14.19
CA GLN A 174 9.74 18.19 15.48
C GLN A 174 8.28 17.87 15.24
N TRP A 175 7.86 16.67 15.58
CA TRP A 175 6.46 16.22 15.51
C TRP A 175 5.87 16.15 16.91
N LYS A 176 4.68 16.71 17.08
CA LYS A 176 3.88 16.57 18.29
C LYS A 176 2.83 15.49 18.05
N MET A 177 3.03 14.32 18.65
CA MET A 177 2.24 13.13 18.38
C MET A 177 1.93 12.34 19.65
N SER A 178 0.78 11.68 19.66
CA SER A 178 0.44 10.68 20.69
C SER A 178 -0.19 9.44 20.05
N ILE A 179 0.10 8.26 20.58
CA ILE A 179 -0.55 6.99 20.23
C ILE A 179 -1.25 6.43 21.46
N ASP A 180 -2.56 6.13 21.31
CA ASP A 180 -3.43 5.63 22.41
C ASP A 180 -3.28 6.49 23.67
N GLY A 181 -3.23 7.83 23.51
CA GLY A 181 -3.07 8.82 24.58
C GLY A 181 -1.65 8.98 25.12
N LYS A 182 -0.68 8.15 24.74
CA LYS A 182 0.72 8.25 25.19
C LYS A 182 1.52 9.16 24.27
N ASP A 183 2.22 10.14 24.84
CA ASP A 183 3.09 11.04 24.10
C ASP A 183 4.27 10.27 23.45
N ILE A 184 4.45 10.51 22.14
CA ILE A 184 5.57 10.01 21.34
C ILE A 184 6.24 11.13 20.58
N SER A 185 6.04 12.38 21.00
CA SER A 185 6.61 13.55 20.35
C SER A 185 8.14 13.45 20.23
N GLY A 186 8.69 14.04 19.19
CA GLY A 186 10.14 13.98 18.95
C GLY A 186 10.57 14.49 17.58
N ARG A 187 11.89 14.46 17.36
CA ARG A 187 12.49 14.80 16.07
C ARG A 187 12.64 13.54 15.21
N TYR A 188 11.89 13.53 14.11
CA TYR A 188 11.86 12.38 13.19
C TYR A 188 12.23 12.81 11.77
N ILE A 189 12.97 11.96 11.06
CA ILE A 189 13.18 12.09 9.62
C ILE A 189 11.99 11.48 8.85
N LEU A 190 11.39 10.41 9.39
CA LEU A 190 10.14 9.82 8.90
C LEU A 190 9.34 9.18 10.05
N TRP A 191 8.05 9.09 9.85
CA TRP A 191 7.16 8.23 10.63
C TRP A 191 6.11 7.60 9.70
N GLY A 192 5.57 6.46 10.08
CA GLY A 192 4.50 5.75 9.37
C GLY A 192 3.55 5.03 10.31
N ALA A 193 2.27 5.08 9.98
CA ALA A 193 1.20 4.25 10.52
C ALA A 193 0.92 3.15 9.50
N MET A 194 1.50 1.97 9.75
CA MET A 194 1.52 0.85 8.81
C MET A 194 0.31 -0.04 9.02
N ASN A 195 -0.42 -0.35 7.95
CA ASN A 195 -1.46 -1.36 7.93
C ASN A 195 -0.93 -2.69 7.37
N ILE A 196 0.11 -2.63 6.54
CA ILE A 196 0.79 -3.79 5.95
C ILE A 196 2.28 -3.78 6.27
N ARG A 197 2.98 -4.86 5.90
CA ARG A 197 4.39 -5.08 6.27
C ARG A 197 5.37 -4.12 5.61
N SER A 198 5.05 -3.64 4.40
CA SER A 198 5.99 -2.86 3.58
C SER A 198 5.42 -1.53 3.15
N ALA A 199 6.28 -0.54 2.90
CA ALA A 199 5.92 0.74 2.28
C ALA A 199 7.04 1.21 1.35
N GLY A 200 6.71 2.23 0.51
CA GLY A 200 7.64 2.80 -0.46
C GLY A 200 8.18 1.75 -1.43
N PRO A 201 9.49 1.76 -1.74
CA PRO A 201 10.10 0.79 -2.64
C PRO A 201 10.30 -0.58 -1.98
N ALA A 202 9.18 -1.21 -1.58
CA ALA A 202 9.12 -2.54 -0.97
C ALA A 202 9.93 -2.71 0.34
N LEU A 203 10.13 -1.64 1.12
CA LEU A 203 10.84 -1.72 2.40
C LEU A 203 9.98 -2.37 3.48
N HIS A 204 10.51 -3.41 4.12
CA HIS A 204 9.86 -4.12 5.22
C HIS A 204 10.01 -3.34 6.54
N LEU A 205 9.12 -2.38 6.79
CA LEU A 205 9.18 -1.50 7.96
C LEU A 205 8.42 -2.05 9.18
N ALA A 206 7.37 -2.84 8.95
CA ALA A 206 6.54 -3.44 9.98
C ALA A 206 6.35 -4.97 9.72
N PRO A 207 7.39 -5.80 9.85
CA PRO A 207 7.37 -7.20 9.40
C PRO A 207 6.28 -8.06 10.08
N LYS A 208 5.81 -7.65 11.26
CA LYS A 208 4.75 -8.33 12.04
C LYS A 208 3.37 -7.68 11.91
N ALA A 209 3.20 -6.73 10.98
CA ALA A 209 1.89 -6.10 10.75
C ALA A 209 0.85 -7.14 10.33
N LYS A 210 -0.36 -7.01 10.89
CA LYS A 210 -1.53 -7.83 10.59
C LYS A 210 -2.65 -6.94 10.10
N THR A 211 -3.36 -7.39 9.08
CA THR A 211 -4.41 -6.61 8.41
C THR A 211 -5.82 -6.89 8.94
N ASP A 212 -5.94 -7.62 10.06
CA ASP A 212 -7.21 -8.10 10.60
C ASP A 212 -7.27 -8.07 12.14
N ASP A 213 -6.29 -7.42 12.80
CA ASP A 213 -6.22 -7.37 14.27
C ASP A 213 -6.80 -6.08 14.90
N GLY A 214 -7.37 -5.20 14.08
CA GLY A 214 -7.94 -3.92 14.52
C GLY A 214 -6.90 -2.92 15.01
N ARG A 215 -5.67 -3.00 14.52
CA ARG A 215 -4.54 -2.14 14.90
C ARG A 215 -3.70 -1.75 13.70
N LEU A 216 -2.96 -0.66 13.86
CA LEU A 216 -1.88 -0.24 12.96
C LEU A 216 -0.55 -0.36 13.69
N ASP A 217 0.53 -0.44 12.93
CA ASP A 217 1.89 -0.47 13.47
C ASP A 217 2.58 0.89 13.23
N PHE A 218 2.90 1.61 14.30
CA PHE A 218 3.66 2.85 14.23
C PHE A 218 5.14 2.53 14.07
N VAL A 219 5.74 3.06 13.03
CA VAL A 219 7.19 3.02 12.77
C VAL A 219 7.73 4.44 12.66
N ALA A 220 8.95 4.65 13.10
CA ALA A 220 9.59 5.96 12.95
C ALA A 220 11.11 5.81 12.89
N VAL A 221 11.76 6.78 12.25
CA VAL A 221 13.21 6.92 12.23
C VAL A 221 13.55 8.28 12.81
N ARG A 222 14.20 8.27 13.96
CA ARG A 222 14.70 9.49 14.62
C ARG A 222 15.97 9.99 13.94
N GLU A 223 16.32 11.23 14.20
CA GLU A 223 17.52 11.85 13.62
C GLU A 223 18.81 11.02 13.84
N HIS A 224 19.00 10.49 15.05
CA HIS A 224 20.19 9.68 15.38
C HIS A 224 20.15 8.26 14.77
N GLU A 225 18.99 7.77 14.31
CA GLU A 225 18.80 6.48 13.66
C GLU A 225 19.02 6.54 12.14
N ARG A 226 19.26 7.73 11.56
CA ARG A 226 19.45 7.95 10.13
C ARG A 226 20.45 6.98 9.51
N LYS A 227 21.64 6.84 10.11
CA LYS A 227 22.70 5.96 9.58
C LYS A 227 22.25 4.50 9.49
N VAL A 228 21.48 4.06 10.48
CA VAL A 228 20.93 2.70 10.53
C VAL A 228 19.88 2.51 9.41
N PHE A 229 19.00 3.48 9.21
CA PHE A 229 18.02 3.46 8.13
C PHE A 229 18.67 3.45 6.74
N VAL A 230 19.65 4.33 6.50
CA VAL A 230 20.40 4.38 5.22
C VAL A 230 21.11 3.05 4.96
N LYS A 231 21.80 2.47 5.96
CA LYS A 231 22.44 1.16 5.83
C LYS A 231 21.44 0.05 5.45
N HIS A 232 20.21 0.13 5.95
CA HIS A 232 19.16 -0.80 5.59
C HIS A 232 18.71 -0.63 4.12
N VAL A 233 18.57 0.61 3.64
CA VAL A 233 18.28 0.88 2.22
C VAL A 233 19.43 0.38 1.34
N ASP A 234 20.69 0.55 1.75
CA ASP A 234 21.87 0.01 1.07
C ASP A 234 21.85 -1.54 1.00
N ALA A 235 21.41 -2.20 2.07
CA ALA A 235 21.24 -3.66 2.07
C ALA A 235 20.21 -4.12 1.03
N HIS A 236 19.08 -3.40 0.92
CA HIS A 236 18.06 -3.66 -0.09
C HIS A 236 18.58 -3.42 -1.52
N LEU A 237 19.34 -2.35 -1.74
CA LEU A 237 20.02 -2.07 -3.01
C LEU A 237 20.98 -3.18 -3.41
N ALA A 238 21.64 -3.82 -2.43
CA ALA A 238 22.50 -4.96 -2.63
C ALA A 238 21.77 -6.31 -2.74
N GLY A 239 20.42 -6.30 -2.83
CA GLY A 239 19.59 -7.51 -2.93
C GLY A 239 19.45 -8.31 -1.63
N ARG A 240 19.94 -7.79 -0.50
CA ARG A 240 19.83 -8.44 0.81
C ARG A 240 18.49 -8.12 1.45
N LYS A 241 17.75 -9.16 1.83
CA LYS A 241 16.47 -9.02 2.54
C LYS A 241 16.72 -8.90 4.05
N GLU A 242 17.27 -7.80 4.48
CA GLU A 242 17.46 -7.53 5.90
C GLU A 242 16.22 -6.81 6.46
N HIS A 243 15.83 -7.14 7.70
CA HIS A 243 14.80 -6.38 8.39
C HIS A 243 15.35 -5.04 8.84
N VAL A 244 14.55 -3.98 8.68
CA VAL A 244 14.89 -2.69 9.31
C VAL A 244 14.90 -2.90 10.80
N PRO A 245 15.96 -2.52 11.53
CA PRO A 245 15.99 -2.61 12.98
C PRO A 245 15.16 -1.50 13.63
N LEU A 246 13.91 -1.37 13.18
CA LEU A 246 12.89 -0.55 13.81
C LEU A 246 12.06 -1.41 14.75
N THR A 247 11.57 -0.80 15.82
CA THR A 247 10.65 -1.46 16.75
C THR A 247 9.23 -0.93 16.54
N PRO A 248 8.41 -1.57 15.67
CA PRO A 248 7.05 -1.15 15.45
C PRO A 248 6.23 -1.22 16.75
N ARG A 249 5.35 -0.26 16.96
CA ARG A 249 4.46 -0.20 18.13
C ARG A 249 3.01 -0.26 17.65
N LYS A 250 2.26 -1.27 18.08
CA LYS A 250 0.84 -1.40 17.75
C LYS A 250 0.01 -0.34 18.44
N PHE A 251 -0.97 0.21 17.71
CA PHE A 251 -1.86 1.25 18.24
C PHE A 251 -3.23 1.21 17.54
N ARG A 252 -4.21 1.91 18.12
CA ARG A 252 -5.54 2.11 17.55
C ARG A 252 -5.79 3.54 17.11
N GLU A 253 -5.16 4.50 17.78
CA GLU A 253 -5.32 5.92 17.52
C GLU A 253 -3.96 6.61 17.52
N LEU A 254 -3.66 7.35 16.44
CA LEU A 254 -2.53 8.29 16.37
C LEU A 254 -3.09 9.69 16.19
N LYS A 255 -2.69 10.61 17.05
CA LYS A 255 -3.01 12.04 16.95
C LYS A 255 -1.75 12.83 16.68
N ILE A 256 -1.81 13.73 15.70
CA ILE A 256 -0.73 14.65 15.33
C ILE A 256 -1.28 16.07 15.49
N THR A 257 -0.60 16.87 16.28
CA THR A 257 -0.96 18.27 16.49
C THR A 257 -0.04 19.14 15.68
N SER A 258 -0.59 19.96 14.78
CA SER A 258 0.15 20.89 13.92
C SER A 258 1.31 20.21 13.18
N PRO A 259 1.05 19.39 12.14
CA PRO A 259 2.09 18.73 11.37
C PRO A 259 3.12 19.74 10.85
N PRO A 260 4.44 19.54 11.07
CA PRO A 260 5.49 20.49 10.64
C PRO A 260 5.83 20.34 9.16
N GLY A 261 5.19 19.44 8.44
CA GLY A 261 5.48 19.15 7.05
C GLY A 261 4.43 18.27 6.38
N ALA A 262 4.73 17.89 5.13
CA ALA A 262 3.84 17.06 4.32
C ALA A 262 3.58 15.68 4.95
N THR A 263 2.38 15.17 4.71
CA THR A 263 1.97 13.81 5.01
C THR A 263 1.43 13.13 3.74
N HIS A 264 1.32 11.81 3.76
CA HIS A 264 0.79 11.02 2.66
C HIS A 264 -0.16 9.93 3.16
N LEU A 265 -1.05 9.48 2.28
CA LEU A 265 -1.80 8.22 2.39
C LEU A 265 -1.49 7.38 1.16
N ASP A 266 -0.98 6.16 1.35
CA ASP A 266 -0.62 5.22 0.28
C ASP A 266 0.22 5.87 -0.85
N GLY A 267 1.14 6.75 -0.49
CA GLY A 267 2.03 7.46 -1.42
C GLY A 267 1.45 8.73 -2.07
N GLU A 268 0.18 9.03 -1.92
CA GLU A 268 -0.40 10.28 -2.42
C GLU A 268 -0.39 11.38 -1.34
N PRO A 269 -0.04 12.62 -1.68
CA PRO A 269 -0.03 13.73 -0.70
C PRO A 269 -1.39 13.95 -0.06
N TRP A 270 -1.41 14.09 1.26
CA TRP A 270 -2.64 14.30 2.04
C TRP A 270 -2.37 15.26 3.24
N PRO A 271 -3.30 16.15 3.62
CA PRO A 271 -4.55 16.48 2.92
C PRO A 271 -4.33 17.02 1.50
N SER A 272 -5.27 16.74 0.59
CA SER A 272 -5.12 17.20 -0.79
C SER A 272 -5.26 18.72 -0.88
N LYS A 273 -4.39 19.39 -1.66
CA LYS A 273 -4.35 20.86 -1.84
C LYS A 273 -5.63 21.48 -2.41
N LYS A 274 -6.61 20.68 -2.83
CA LYS A 274 -7.84 21.17 -3.44
C LYS A 274 -8.79 21.88 -2.47
N ASN A 275 -8.58 21.75 -1.18
CA ASN A 275 -9.45 22.34 -0.16
C ASN A 275 -8.63 23.17 0.84
N ASN A 276 -8.35 24.41 0.49
CA ASN A 276 -7.85 25.53 1.31
C ASN A 276 -6.72 25.30 2.33
N ASP A 277 -5.77 26.22 2.35
CA ASP A 277 -4.56 26.29 3.19
C ASP A 277 -4.77 26.19 4.71
N GLU A 278 -5.98 26.41 5.22
CA GLU A 278 -6.30 26.32 6.66
C GLU A 278 -6.29 24.88 7.18
N LEU A 279 -6.60 23.87 6.34
CA LEU A 279 -6.64 22.46 6.73
C LEU A 279 -5.24 21.84 6.88
N ALA A 280 -4.24 22.40 6.21
CA ALA A 280 -2.85 21.92 6.29
C ALA A 280 -2.19 22.16 7.67
N ARG A 281 -2.77 22.98 8.52
CA ARG A 281 -2.29 23.33 9.88
C ARG A 281 -3.08 22.67 11.00
N GLY A 282 -4.10 21.89 10.66
CA GLY A 282 -5.00 21.28 11.62
C GLY A 282 -4.45 19.99 12.25
N ARG A 283 -5.18 19.50 13.25
CA ARG A 283 -4.94 18.21 13.87
C ARG A 283 -5.21 17.08 12.86
N VAL A 284 -4.29 16.11 12.79
CA VAL A 284 -4.47 14.85 12.05
C VAL A 284 -4.76 13.74 13.04
N GLU A 285 -5.77 12.94 12.76
CA GLU A 285 -6.13 11.75 13.51
C GLU A 285 -6.10 10.54 12.57
N ILE A 286 -5.39 9.49 12.97
CA ILE A 286 -5.29 8.24 12.23
C ILE A 286 -5.82 7.13 13.11
N THR A 287 -6.77 6.37 12.57
CA THR A 287 -7.44 5.24 13.24
C THR A 287 -7.55 4.07 12.28
N VAL A 288 -8.14 2.96 12.74
CA VAL A 288 -8.40 1.77 11.91
C VAL A 288 -9.89 1.49 11.85
N LYS A 289 -10.40 1.22 10.65
CA LYS A 289 -11.75 0.72 10.43
C LYS A 289 -11.71 -0.77 10.20
N ARG A 290 -12.22 -1.54 11.17
CA ARG A 290 -12.14 -3.00 11.18
C ARG A 290 -13.00 -3.61 10.09
N ALA A 291 -12.46 -4.65 9.43
CA ALA A 291 -13.16 -5.47 8.44
C ALA A 291 -13.89 -4.65 7.35
N ALA A 292 -13.38 -3.46 7.03
CA ALA A 292 -14.01 -2.55 6.08
C ALA A 292 -13.87 -3.01 4.62
N LEU A 293 -12.94 -3.91 4.34
CA LEU A 293 -12.74 -4.53 3.05
C LEU A 293 -12.67 -6.05 3.22
N MET A 294 -13.08 -6.79 2.18
CA MET A 294 -12.92 -8.24 2.11
C MET A 294 -11.87 -8.56 1.05
N ILE A 295 -10.91 -9.42 1.39
CA ILE A 295 -9.87 -9.89 0.45
C ILE A 295 -10.12 -11.34 0.09
N TRP A 296 -10.13 -11.63 -1.21
CA TRP A 296 -10.27 -12.98 -1.73
C TRP A 296 -8.88 -13.64 -1.87
N GLN A 297 -8.61 -14.65 -1.05
CA GLN A 297 -7.33 -15.37 -1.05
C GLN A 297 -7.51 -16.84 -1.41
N SER A 298 -6.58 -17.40 -2.17
CA SER A 298 -6.53 -18.84 -2.46
C SER A 298 -6.19 -19.65 -1.21
N ARG A 299 -6.82 -20.81 -1.03
CA ARG A 299 -6.58 -21.72 0.10
C ARG A 299 -5.21 -22.40 0.04
N GLN A 300 -4.51 -22.43 -1.09
CA GLN A 300 -3.34 -23.29 -1.31
C GLN A 300 -2.00 -22.75 -0.76
N ARG A 301 -1.94 -21.55 -0.14
CA ARG A 301 -0.64 -20.90 0.16
C ARG A 301 -0.26 -20.75 1.63
N HIS A 302 -1.01 -21.26 2.58
CA HIS A 302 -0.62 -21.16 4.01
C HIS A 302 0.45 -22.17 4.48
N SER A 303 0.92 -23.12 3.65
CA SER A 303 1.86 -24.17 4.09
C SER A 303 3.33 -23.91 3.77
N ARG A 304 3.70 -22.84 3.08
CA ARG A 304 5.11 -22.58 2.68
C ARG A 304 5.81 -21.44 3.42
N ASP A 305 5.09 -20.46 3.94
CA ASP A 305 5.73 -19.28 4.57
C ASP A 305 6.04 -19.47 6.07
N GLU A 306 5.35 -20.39 6.78
CA GLU A 306 5.66 -20.66 8.19
C GLU A 306 6.91 -21.51 8.43
N LYS A 307 7.49 -22.12 7.40
CA LYS A 307 8.71 -22.95 7.53
C LYS A 307 10.02 -22.21 7.24
N ASN A 308 9.99 -20.98 6.74
CA ASN A 308 11.20 -20.22 6.42
C ASN A 308 11.54 -19.05 7.38
N ASP A 309 10.74 -18.83 8.43
CA ASP A 309 11.02 -17.82 9.45
C ASP A 309 11.72 -18.40 10.71
N GLY A 310 12.25 -19.60 10.61
CA GLY A 310 12.97 -20.26 11.69
C GLY A 310 14.33 -20.82 11.23
N LEU A 311 15.28 -19.93 10.94
CA LEU A 311 16.73 -20.19 11.03
C LEU A 311 17.47 -18.84 10.97
#